data_869d05ede7ebc885a2f6ba8e44cdc7ce
#
_entry.id   869d05ede7ebc885a2f6ba8e44cdc7ce
#
_cell.length_a   1.000
_cell.length_b   1.000
_cell.length_c   1.000
_cell.angle_alpha   90.00
_cell.angle_beta   90.00
_cell.angle_gamma   90.00
#
_symmetry.space_group_name_H-M   'P 1'
#
loop_
_entity.id
_entity.type
_entity.pdbx_description
1 polymer ?
#
loop_
_entity_poly.entity_id
_entity_poly.type
_entity_poly.pdbx_seq_one_letter_code
_entity_poly.pdbx_strand_id
1 'polypeptide(L)'
;DMPVIAKIDNMLYPITKVELSPGIIKQIINIIYDLKPGDDSAYLRIMSGDETNCGYHFYSGKEGEVKTGVRYRINHIRDDENSLSLRARLNTDEIHKLEAIGQSPDGVIYRNMFKMKGGVFITGSVDSGKTTLIYACLRHFVENDPRHAFIDTFENPVEANLKRVVIQGQHYSKMVNQCPVPLGVKGFKQAVQEMLRRNTDIGLLGEIRTPEEAEGMVEALKATGKLMMATLHTDTVGMTISRIIEMLYSDNPARMKSLVSELINGTNMIVSQKLLATVDRKRTAVNEVLVFTNELKKKLSKLEIYEIPEAINKIMIDSGDTMVDKAKVLLEDGKISQTVFDEFAESFSY
;
A
#
# COMPACT_ATOMS: atom_id res chain seq x y z
N ASP A 1 -23.81 19.07 -15.02
CA ASP A 1 -24.95 18.92 -14.14
C ASP A 1 -25.48 17.49 -14.17
N MET A 2 -25.01 16.69 -13.21
CA MET A 2 -25.42 15.28 -13.11
C MET A 2 -25.89 14.97 -11.67
N PRO A 3 -26.87 14.05 -11.51
CA PRO A 3 -27.27 13.59 -10.18
C PRO A 3 -26.11 12.90 -9.46
N VAL A 4 -26.20 12.76 -8.15
CA VAL A 4 -25.25 11.91 -7.39
C VAL A 4 -25.45 10.46 -7.82
N ILE A 5 -24.37 9.82 -8.22
CA ILE A 5 -24.37 8.45 -8.73
C ILE A 5 -23.52 7.56 -7.79
N ALA A 6 -24.06 6.42 -7.38
CA ALA A 6 -23.29 5.37 -6.73
C ALA A 6 -22.86 4.31 -7.75
N LYS A 7 -21.62 3.84 -7.64
CA LYS A 7 -21.16 2.64 -8.34
C LYS A 7 -21.13 1.49 -7.35
N ILE A 8 -21.99 0.49 -7.56
CA ILE A 8 -22.09 -0.73 -6.73
C ILE A 8 -21.95 -1.91 -7.70
N ASP A 9 -21.04 -2.82 -7.41
CA ASP A 9 -20.76 -4.02 -8.22
C ASP A 9 -20.58 -3.72 -9.72
N ASN A 10 -19.82 -2.66 -10.01
CA ASN A 10 -19.57 -2.12 -11.36
C ASN A 10 -20.78 -1.53 -12.11
N MET A 11 -21.94 -1.42 -11.47
CA MET A 11 -23.13 -0.78 -12.01
C MET A 11 -23.34 0.62 -11.42
N LEU A 12 -23.87 1.55 -12.23
CA LEU A 12 -24.13 2.93 -11.83
C LEU A 12 -25.60 3.11 -11.46
N TYR A 13 -25.86 3.64 -10.27
CA TYR A 13 -27.18 3.90 -9.74
C TYR A 13 -27.32 5.38 -9.37
N PRO A 14 -28.28 6.13 -9.95
CA PRO A 14 -28.55 7.49 -9.51
C PRO A 14 -29.18 7.46 -8.11
N ILE A 15 -28.55 8.17 -7.16
CA ILE A 15 -29.03 8.30 -5.78
C ILE A 15 -29.99 9.49 -5.66
N THR A 16 -29.71 10.58 -6.37
CA THR A 16 -30.56 11.77 -6.37
C THR A 16 -31.25 11.94 -7.71
N LYS A 17 -32.44 12.56 -7.67
CA LYS A 17 -33.18 12.93 -8.88
C LYS A 17 -32.83 14.34 -9.39
N VAL A 18 -32.10 15.09 -8.60
CA VAL A 18 -31.72 16.48 -8.85
C VAL A 18 -30.24 16.66 -8.70
N GLU A 19 -29.71 17.58 -9.45
CA GLU A 19 -28.33 18.06 -9.38
C GLU A 19 -28.06 18.78 -8.05
N LEU A 20 -26.82 18.68 -7.58
CA LEU A 20 -26.42 19.44 -6.42
C LEU A 20 -26.05 20.87 -6.86
N SER A 21 -26.66 21.86 -6.23
CA SER A 21 -26.26 23.26 -6.47
C SER A 21 -24.81 23.50 -6.01
N PRO A 22 -24.09 24.46 -6.62
CA PRO A 22 -22.75 24.85 -6.19
C PRO A 22 -22.65 25.17 -4.70
N GLY A 23 -23.68 25.74 -4.12
CA GLY A 23 -23.77 26.04 -2.69
C GLY A 23 -23.79 24.78 -1.82
N ILE A 24 -24.50 23.73 -2.25
CA ILE A 24 -24.53 22.43 -1.55
C ILE A 24 -23.15 21.75 -1.68
N ILE A 25 -22.51 21.81 -2.84
CA ILE A 25 -21.18 21.24 -3.06
C ILE A 25 -20.15 21.90 -2.13
N LYS A 26 -20.18 23.24 -2.00
CA LYS A 26 -19.33 23.97 -1.05
C LYS A 26 -19.58 23.54 0.40
N GLN A 27 -20.83 23.36 0.79
CA GLN A 27 -21.16 22.85 2.14
C GLN A 27 -20.63 21.44 2.37
N ILE A 28 -20.71 20.55 1.40
CA ILE A 28 -20.15 19.19 1.45
C ILE A 28 -18.61 19.27 1.63
N ILE A 29 -17.94 20.14 0.87
CA ILE A 29 -16.50 20.36 0.99
C ILE A 29 -16.15 20.87 2.40
N ASN A 30 -16.88 21.83 2.93
CA ASN A 30 -16.65 22.36 4.27
C ASN A 30 -16.80 21.27 5.34
N ILE A 31 -17.79 20.39 5.22
CA ILE A 31 -17.94 19.23 6.12
C ILE A 31 -16.75 18.27 6.00
N ILE A 32 -16.32 17.96 4.76
CA ILE A 32 -15.20 17.05 4.51
C ILE A 32 -13.88 17.57 5.13
N TYR A 33 -13.67 18.88 5.08
CA TYR A 33 -12.44 19.53 5.57
C TYR A 33 -12.57 20.08 6.99
N ASP A 34 -13.68 19.81 7.68
CA ASP A 34 -13.98 20.32 9.04
C ASP A 34 -13.87 21.85 9.14
N LEU A 35 -14.41 22.54 8.14
CA LEU A 35 -14.40 23.99 8.03
C LEU A 35 -15.74 24.58 8.49
N LYS A 36 -15.70 25.86 8.89
CA LYS A 36 -16.92 26.59 9.24
C LYS A 36 -17.80 26.84 8.01
N PRO A 37 -19.11 26.88 8.17
CA PRO A 37 -20.02 27.30 7.09
C PRO A 37 -19.58 28.65 6.51
N GLY A 38 -19.46 28.72 5.18
CA GLY A 38 -19.04 29.93 4.46
C GLY A 38 -17.52 30.12 4.31
N ASP A 39 -16.69 29.15 4.78
CA ASP A 39 -15.26 29.15 4.52
C ASP A 39 -14.99 28.51 3.14
N ASP A 40 -14.63 29.32 2.17
CA ASP A 40 -14.35 28.87 0.80
C ASP A 40 -12.87 28.43 0.59
N SER A 41 -12.04 28.37 1.62
CA SER A 41 -10.59 28.11 1.49
C SER A 41 -10.28 26.74 0.85
N ALA A 42 -10.95 25.67 1.26
CA ALA A 42 -10.76 24.36 0.68
C ALA A 42 -11.31 24.30 -0.76
N TYR A 43 -12.47 24.88 -1.01
CA TYR A 43 -13.04 24.97 -2.35
C TYR A 43 -12.09 25.68 -3.32
N LEU A 44 -11.49 26.78 -2.91
CA LEU A 44 -10.53 27.54 -3.75
C LEU A 44 -9.27 26.72 -4.03
N ARG A 45 -8.73 25.99 -3.05
CA ARG A 45 -7.57 25.10 -3.26
C ARG A 45 -7.87 23.97 -4.24
N ILE A 46 -9.07 23.40 -4.18
CA ILE A 46 -9.50 22.37 -5.12
C ILE A 46 -9.64 22.98 -6.53
N MET A 47 -10.22 24.15 -6.65
CA MET A 47 -10.41 24.83 -7.93
C MET A 47 -9.10 25.33 -8.55
N SER A 48 -8.07 25.62 -7.75
CA SER A 48 -6.70 25.91 -8.24
C SER A 48 -5.90 24.66 -8.63
N GLY A 49 -6.37 23.47 -8.26
CA GLY A 49 -5.66 22.21 -8.49
C GLY A 49 -4.61 21.87 -7.43
N ASP A 50 -4.49 22.67 -6.37
CA ASP A 50 -3.52 22.47 -5.30
C ASP A 50 -3.88 21.27 -4.40
N GLU A 51 -5.15 20.85 -4.41
CA GLU A 51 -5.62 19.73 -3.61
C GLU A 51 -6.63 18.89 -4.39
N THR A 52 -6.33 17.59 -4.55
CA THR A 52 -7.15 16.68 -5.35
C THR A 52 -7.63 15.44 -4.60
N ASN A 53 -7.11 15.18 -3.41
CA ASN A 53 -7.43 13.98 -2.62
C ASN A 53 -7.51 14.29 -1.13
N CYS A 54 -8.50 13.73 -0.45
CA CYS A 54 -8.57 13.71 1.01
C CYS A 54 -9.19 12.41 1.53
N GLY A 55 -8.96 12.12 2.81
CA GLY A 55 -9.67 11.10 3.55
C GLY A 55 -10.74 11.74 4.43
N TYR A 56 -11.95 11.22 4.43
CA TYR A 56 -13.02 11.69 5.30
C TYR A 56 -13.57 10.56 6.17
N HIS A 57 -13.77 10.85 7.46
CA HIS A 57 -14.41 9.93 8.40
C HIS A 57 -15.81 10.44 8.74
N PHE A 58 -16.81 9.65 8.37
CA PHE A 58 -18.16 9.86 8.83
C PHE A 58 -18.42 9.02 10.08
N TYR A 59 -18.76 9.67 11.18
CA TYR A 59 -19.09 9.01 12.43
C TYR A 59 -20.59 9.07 12.64
N SER A 60 -21.25 7.91 12.76
CA SER A 60 -22.63 7.79 13.20
C SER A 60 -22.67 7.18 14.61
N GLY A 61 -23.50 7.72 15.48
CA GLY A 61 -23.70 7.23 16.86
C GLY A 61 -24.21 8.35 17.77
N LYS A 62 -24.98 7.98 18.79
CA LYS A 62 -25.43 8.92 19.82
C LYS A 62 -24.27 9.26 20.77
N GLU A 63 -24.37 10.40 21.42
CA GLU A 63 -23.40 10.81 22.45
C GLU A 63 -23.36 9.76 23.57
N GLY A 64 -22.15 9.21 23.86
CA GLY A 64 -21.94 8.13 24.81
C GLY A 64 -21.88 6.71 24.23
N GLU A 65 -22.20 6.49 22.95
CA GLU A 65 -22.04 5.22 22.24
C GLU A 65 -20.70 5.13 21.52
N VAL A 66 -20.19 3.92 21.29
CA VAL A 66 -19.02 3.71 20.43
C VAL A 66 -19.40 4.14 19.02
N LYS A 67 -18.87 5.28 18.59
CA LYS A 67 -19.13 5.80 17.25
C LYS A 67 -18.66 4.80 16.20
N THR A 68 -19.57 4.26 15.43
CA THR A 68 -19.24 3.50 14.23
C THR A 68 -18.87 4.49 13.12
N GLY A 69 -17.63 4.42 12.65
CA GLY A 69 -17.14 5.31 11.61
C GLY A 69 -17.05 4.60 10.26
N VAL A 70 -17.41 5.32 9.23
CA VAL A 70 -17.20 4.92 7.84
C VAL A 70 -16.17 5.87 7.25
N ARG A 71 -15.13 5.31 6.63
CA ARG A 71 -14.07 6.09 6.01
C ARG A 71 -14.29 6.16 4.50
N TYR A 72 -14.11 7.34 3.95
CA TYR A 72 -14.14 7.57 2.51
C TYR A 72 -12.80 8.12 2.04
N ARG A 73 -12.31 7.62 0.89
CA ARG A 73 -11.32 8.30 0.08
C ARG A 73 -12.06 9.17 -0.91
N ILE A 74 -11.79 10.47 -0.88
CA ILE A 74 -12.46 11.44 -1.73
C ILE A 74 -11.45 12.04 -2.68
N ASN A 75 -11.76 11.99 -3.96
CA ASN A 75 -11.01 12.64 -5.01
C ASN A 75 -11.88 13.76 -5.60
N HIS A 76 -11.27 14.92 -5.78
CA HIS A 76 -11.92 16.06 -6.42
C HIS A 76 -11.10 16.49 -7.62
N ILE A 77 -11.75 16.79 -8.72
CA ILE A 77 -11.15 17.34 -9.92
C ILE A 77 -12.07 18.44 -10.49
N ARG A 78 -11.44 19.44 -11.07
CA ARG A 78 -12.12 20.43 -11.90
C ARG A 78 -12.10 19.90 -13.33
N ASP A 79 -13.25 19.91 -14.00
CA ASP A 79 -13.35 19.60 -15.42
C ASP A 79 -13.08 20.83 -16.31
N ASP A 80 -13.14 20.67 -17.62
CA ASP A 80 -12.93 21.70 -18.64
C ASP A 80 -14.03 22.80 -18.64
N GLU A 81 -15.21 22.49 -18.12
CA GLU A 81 -16.31 23.44 -17.96
C GLU A 81 -16.26 24.20 -16.63
N ASN A 82 -15.18 24.06 -15.86
CA ASN A 82 -15.03 24.65 -14.53
C ASN A 82 -15.98 24.07 -13.47
N SER A 83 -16.57 22.92 -13.74
CA SER A 83 -17.40 22.19 -12.79
C SER A 83 -16.53 21.33 -11.87
N LEU A 84 -16.99 21.11 -10.64
CA LEU A 84 -16.31 20.25 -9.69
C LEU A 84 -16.88 18.85 -9.71
N SER A 85 -16.05 17.87 -10.06
CA SER A 85 -16.36 16.45 -9.91
C SER A 85 -15.79 15.91 -8.59
N LEU A 86 -16.65 15.29 -7.78
CA LEU A 86 -16.29 14.67 -6.50
C LEU A 86 -16.60 13.18 -6.57
N ARG A 87 -15.58 12.35 -6.30
CA ARG A 87 -15.73 10.90 -6.22
C ARG A 87 -15.35 10.42 -4.83
N ALA A 88 -16.30 9.83 -4.12
CA ALA A 88 -16.08 9.21 -2.83
C ALA A 88 -16.04 7.69 -2.96
N ARG A 89 -14.94 7.06 -2.54
CA ARG A 89 -14.79 5.60 -2.46
C ARG A 89 -14.86 5.19 -1.00
N LEU A 90 -15.77 4.28 -0.70
CA LEU A 90 -15.88 3.69 0.63
C LEU A 90 -14.65 2.84 0.94
N ASN A 91 -13.99 3.13 2.04
CA ASN A 91 -12.97 2.27 2.62
C ASN A 91 -13.57 1.56 3.83
N THR A 92 -13.56 0.24 3.82
CA THR A 92 -13.97 -0.54 4.99
C THR A 92 -12.85 -0.45 6.03
N ASP A 93 -13.19 0.01 7.25
CA ASP A 93 -12.24 0.05 8.38
C ASP A 93 -11.86 -1.36 8.89
N GLU A 94 -12.46 -2.39 8.32
CA GLU A 94 -12.23 -3.77 8.72
C GLU A 94 -10.89 -4.27 8.18
N ILE A 95 -9.99 -4.58 9.09
CA ILE A 95 -8.73 -5.26 8.77
C ILE A 95 -8.98 -6.76 8.85
N HIS A 96 -8.83 -7.44 7.74
CA HIS A 96 -9.01 -8.90 7.68
C HIS A 96 -7.99 -9.63 8.56
N LYS A 97 -8.38 -10.78 9.08
CA LYS A 97 -7.42 -11.73 9.66
C LYS A 97 -6.57 -12.35 8.56
N LEU A 98 -5.39 -12.81 8.92
CA LEU A 98 -4.42 -13.35 7.97
C LEU A 98 -4.99 -14.57 7.22
N GLU A 99 -5.69 -15.45 7.93
CA GLU A 99 -6.32 -16.64 7.39
C GLU A 99 -7.48 -16.31 6.44
N ALA A 100 -8.21 -15.22 6.71
CA ALA A 100 -9.33 -14.79 5.87
C ALA A 100 -8.90 -14.34 4.46
N ILE A 101 -7.62 -14.00 4.30
CA ILE A 101 -7.02 -13.65 2.99
C ILE A 101 -6.16 -14.78 2.40
N GLY A 102 -6.31 -16.00 2.94
CA GLY A 102 -5.57 -17.18 2.46
C GLY A 102 -4.09 -17.20 2.84
N GLN A 103 -3.67 -16.42 3.84
CA GLN A 103 -2.31 -16.41 4.37
C GLN A 103 -2.23 -17.15 5.70
N SER A 104 -1.03 -17.61 6.04
CA SER A 104 -0.76 -18.31 7.30
C SER A 104 0.35 -17.63 8.09
N PRO A 105 0.28 -17.59 9.43
CA PRO A 105 1.39 -17.16 10.27
C PRO A 105 2.68 -17.97 10.04
N ASP A 106 2.54 -19.24 9.67
CA ASP A 106 3.67 -20.11 9.33
C ASP A 106 4.12 -19.98 7.87
N GLY A 107 3.42 -19.19 7.08
CA GLY A 107 3.72 -18.93 5.68
C GLY A 107 5.00 -18.14 5.48
N VAL A 108 5.61 -18.27 4.30
CA VAL A 108 6.87 -17.59 3.95
C VAL A 108 6.76 -16.06 4.09
N ILE A 109 5.61 -15.47 3.76
CA ILE A 109 5.40 -14.03 3.83
C ILE A 109 5.47 -13.57 5.27
N TYR A 110 4.60 -14.06 6.16
CA TYR A 110 4.53 -13.57 7.53
C TYR A 110 5.83 -13.82 8.30
N ARG A 111 6.41 -15.03 8.23
CA ARG A 111 7.66 -15.38 8.92
C ARG A 111 8.85 -14.49 8.52
N ASN A 112 8.88 -13.96 7.29
CA ASN A 112 9.97 -13.11 6.83
C ASN A 112 9.65 -11.62 6.90
N MET A 113 8.37 -11.24 7.07
CA MET A 113 7.95 -9.84 7.11
C MET A 113 8.47 -9.12 8.35
N PHE A 114 8.38 -9.73 9.54
CA PHE A 114 8.68 -9.08 10.80
C PHE A 114 10.10 -9.39 11.35
N LYS A 115 11.09 -9.47 10.46
CA LYS A 115 12.49 -9.33 10.87
C LYS A 115 12.72 -7.89 11.33
N MET A 116 13.24 -7.70 12.54
CA MET A 116 13.28 -6.39 13.23
C MET A 116 14.10 -5.28 12.55
N LYS A 117 14.73 -5.55 11.42
CA LYS A 117 15.43 -4.55 10.60
C LYS A 117 15.37 -4.91 9.13
N GLY A 118 15.55 -3.90 8.29
CA GLY A 118 15.61 -4.03 6.84
C GLY A 118 14.29 -3.73 6.16
N GLY A 119 14.21 -3.94 4.87
CA GLY A 119 13.09 -3.56 4.00
C GLY A 119 12.23 -4.73 3.55
N VAL A 120 10.93 -4.51 3.53
CA VAL A 120 9.95 -5.38 2.88
C VAL A 120 9.19 -4.55 1.87
N PHE A 121 9.21 -4.99 0.62
CA PHE A 121 8.46 -4.34 -0.45
C PHE A 121 7.29 -5.22 -0.85
N ILE A 122 6.08 -4.65 -0.87
CA ILE A 122 4.87 -5.30 -1.30
C ILE A 122 4.39 -4.61 -2.58
N THR A 123 4.35 -5.36 -3.68
CA THR A 123 4.15 -4.79 -5.00
C THR A 123 2.99 -5.45 -5.75
N GLY A 124 2.58 -4.86 -6.84
CA GLY A 124 1.45 -5.31 -7.65
C GLY A 124 0.67 -4.15 -8.24
N SER A 125 -0.20 -4.44 -9.19
CA SER A 125 -1.08 -3.45 -9.81
C SER A 125 -2.04 -2.79 -8.81
N VAL A 126 -2.75 -1.77 -9.25
CA VAL A 126 -3.87 -1.18 -8.45
C VAL A 126 -4.90 -2.28 -8.17
N ASP A 127 -5.49 -2.25 -6.97
CA ASP A 127 -6.49 -3.22 -6.50
C ASP A 127 -5.99 -4.68 -6.39
N SER A 128 -4.68 -4.92 -6.40
CA SER A 128 -4.10 -6.26 -6.21
C SER A 128 -4.12 -6.75 -4.75
N GLY A 129 -4.63 -5.97 -3.81
CA GLY A 129 -4.75 -6.36 -2.40
C GLY A 129 -3.50 -6.15 -1.55
N LYS A 130 -2.50 -5.37 -2.01
CA LYS A 130 -1.27 -5.04 -1.26
C LYS A 130 -1.55 -4.53 0.15
N THR A 131 -2.37 -3.51 0.25
CA THR A 131 -2.75 -2.90 1.53
C THR A 131 -3.46 -3.90 2.43
N THR A 132 -4.34 -4.72 1.87
CA THR A 132 -5.04 -5.78 2.61
C THR A 132 -4.03 -6.77 3.21
N LEU A 133 -3.02 -7.20 2.43
CA LEU A 133 -1.97 -8.11 2.90
C LEU A 133 -1.16 -7.47 4.03
N ILE A 134 -0.68 -6.23 3.84
CA ILE A 134 0.11 -5.52 4.86
C ILE A 134 -0.68 -5.39 6.16
N TYR A 135 -1.91 -4.92 6.08
CA TYR A 135 -2.73 -4.68 7.26
C TYR A 135 -3.15 -5.98 7.96
N ALA A 136 -3.41 -7.06 7.22
CA ALA A 136 -3.66 -8.36 7.82
C ALA A 136 -2.43 -8.89 8.58
N CYS A 137 -1.23 -8.72 8.00
CA CYS A 137 0.02 -9.06 8.67
C CYS A 137 0.28 -8.18 9.90
N LEU A 138 0.08 -6.86 9.79
CA LEU A 138 0.22 -5.93 10.92
C LEU A 138 -0.81 -6.22 12.02
N ARG A 139 -2.05 -6.55 11.68
CA ARG A 139 -3.06 -6.98 12.63
C ARG A 139 -2.62 -8.22 13.38
N HIS A 140 -2.16 -9.25 12.66
CA HIS A 140 -1.69 -10.48 13.29
C HIS A 140 -0.48 -10.22 14.21
N PHE A 141 0.45 -9.34 13.79
CA PHE A 141 1.57 -8.90 14.63
C PHE A 141 1.10 -8.19 15.90
N VAL A 142 0.13 -7.28 15.79
CA VAL A 142 -0.45 -6.57 16.95
C VAL A 142 -1.10 -7.54 17.93
N GLU A 143 -1.87 -8.49 17.42
CA GLU A 143 -2.67 -9.41 18.24
C GLU A 143 -1.83 -10.53 18.89
N ASN A 144 -0.78 -11.02 18.22
CA ASN A 144 -0.13 -12.29 18.59
C ASN A 144 1.37 -12.18 18.88
N ASP A 145 2.07 -11.15 18.42
CA ASP A 145 3.51 -11.05 18.65
C ASP A 145 3.78 -10.49 20.06
N PRO A 146 4.66 -11.12 20.88
CA PRO A 146 4.92 -10.68 22.25
C PRO A 146 5.81 -9.43 22.33
N ARG A 147 6.49 -9.05 21.27
CA ARG A 147 7.43 -7.91 21.28
C ARG A 147 6.70 -6.59 21.46
N HIS A 148 7.32 -5.65 22.18
CA HIS A 148 6.89 -4.26 22.23
C HIS A 148 7.33 -3.56 20.93
N ALA A 149 6.47 -2.70 20.37
CA ALA A 149 6.80 -2.00 19.13
C ALA A 149 6.06 -0.66 18.98
N PHE A 150 6.79 0.35 18.49
CA PHE A 150 6.25 1.56 17.92
C PHE A 150 6.04 1.36 16.42
N ILE A 151 4.79 1.46 15.97
CA ILE A 151 4.40 1.28 14.56
C ILE A 151 3.93 2.64 14.04
N ASP A 152 4.66 3.21 13.09
CA ASP A 152 4.27 4.44 12.41
C ASP A 152 3.95 4.14 10.94
N THR A 153 2.78 4.57 10.46
CA THR A 153 2.41 4.49 9.05
C THR A 153 2.24 5.88 8.46
N PHE A 154 2.70 6.06 7.23
CA PHE A 154 2.58 7.29 6.46
C PHE A 154 1.96 6.96 5.10
N GLU A 155 0.72 7.38 4.91
CA GLU A 155 -0.12 6.91 3.81
C GLU A 155 -0.92 8.05 3.18
N ASN A 156 -1.24 7.92 1.90
CA ASN A 156 -2.07 8.89 1.18
C ASN A 156 -3.23 8.21 0.42
N PRO A 157 -4.42 8.18 1.03
CA PRO A 157 -4.76 8.37 2.45
C PRO A 157 -4.48 7.11 3.29
N VAL A 158 -4.64 7.19 4.62
CA VAL A 158 -4.68 6.01 5.50
C VAL A 158 -5.90 5.16 5.15
N GLU A 159 -5.69 3.88 4.79
CA GLU A 159 -6.77 3.03 4.25
C GLU A 159 -7.54 2.25 5.30
N ALA A 160 -6.91 1.87 6.42
CA ALA A 160 -7.55 1.10 7.49
C ALA A 160 -7.12 1.58 8.89
N ASN A 161 -7.89 1.28 9.92
CA ASN A 161 -7.64 1.78 11.27
C ASN A 161 -6.98 0.72 12.17
N LEU A 162 -5.64 0.65 12.13
CA LEU A 162 -4.86 -0.27 12.96
C LEU A 162 -4.91 0.08 14.46
N LYS A 163 -5.06 1.37 14.83
CA LYS A 163 -5.24 1.80 16.22
C LYS A 163 -6.44 1.14 16.88
N ARG A 164 -7.50 0.91 16.10
CA ARG A 164 -8.70 0.24 16.59
C ARG A 164 -8.42 -1.20 17.06
N VAL A 165 -7.56 -1.93 16.36
CA VAL A 165 -7.14 -3.28 16.73
C VAL A 165 -6.43 -3.24 18.10
N VAL A 166 -5.51 -2.29 18.31
CA VAL A 166 -4.80 -2.12 19.58
C VAL A 166 -5.77 -1.84 20.72
N ILE A 167 -6.69 -0.88 20.54
CA ILE A 167 -7.62 -0.43 21.59
C ILE A 167 -8.63 -1.52 21.93
N GLN A 168 -9.28 -2.11 20.94
CA GLN A 168 -10.32 -3.13 21.15
C GLN A 168 -9.76 -4.43 21.74
N GLY A 169 -8.55 -4.83 21.35
CA GLY A 169 -7.88 -6.01 21.89
C GLY A 169 -7.03 -5.74 23.12
N GLN A 170 -6.93 -4.49 23.60
CA GLN A 170 -6.08 -4.10 24.73
C GLN A 170 -4.59 -4.48 24.53
N HIS A 171 -4.11 -4.44 23.28
CA HIS A 171 -2.73 -4.80 22.90
C HIS A 171 -1.73 -3.67 23.18
N TYR A 172 -1.65 -3.19 24.41
CA TYR A 172 -0.85 -2.01 24.80
C TYR A 172 0.68 -2.20 24.74
N SER A 173 1.16 -3.39 24.40
CA SER A 173 2.56 -3.60 24.02
C SER A 173 2.90 -3.00 22.65
N LYS A 174 1.89 -2.59 21.88
CA LYS A 174 2.02 -1.94 20.57
C LYS A 174 1.48 -0.52 20.64
N MET A 175 2.28 0.42 20.15
CA MET A 175 1.83 1.80 19.96
C MET A 175 1.77 2.09 18.46
N VAL A 176 0.58 2.41 17.97
CA VAL A 176 0.33 2.65 16.56
C VAL A 176 0.04 4.13 16.32
N ASN A 177 0.77 4.74 15.40
CA ASN A 177 0.47 6.06 14.88
C ASN A 177 0.32 6.00 13.36
N GLN A 178 -0.81 6.45 12.85
CA GLN A 178 -1.13 6.48 11.43
C GLN A 178 -1.25 7.92 10.98
N CYS A 179 -0.35 8.33 10.11
CA CYS A 179 -0.18 9.71 9.69
C CYS A 179 -0.57 9.85 8.21
N PRO A 180 -1.61 10.61 7.89
CA PRO A 180 -1.95 10.87 6.50
C PRO A 180 -0.94 11.85 5.89
N VAL A 181 -0.52 11.56 4.64
CA VAL A 181 0.30 12.44 3.81
C VAL A 181 -0.63 13.12 2.80
N PRO A 182 -0.56 14.43 2.55
CA PRO A 182 0.39 15.40 3.12
C PRO A 182 -0.05 16.07 4.44
N LEU A 183 -1.19 15.70 5.00
CA LEU A 183 -1.77 16.43 6.16
C LEU A 183 -0.89 16.37 7.42
N GLY A 184 -0.31 15.22 7.72
CA GLY A 184 0.54 15.04 8.92
C GLY A 184 2.01 15.34 8.68
N VAL A 185 2.51 15.05 7.48
CA VAL A 185 3.85 15.36 6.99
C VAL A 185 3.78 15.74 5.52
N LYS A 186 4.67 16.63 5.06
CA LYS A 186 4.62 17.16 3.68
C LYS A 186 4.90 16.12 2.58
N GLY A 187 5.58 15.01 2.93
CA GLY A 187 5.94 13.96 1.98
C GLY A 187 6.71 12.82 2.65
N PHE A 188 6.97 11.75 1.90
CA PHE A 188 7.58 10.53 2.44
C PHE A 188 9.04 10.72 2.88
N LYS A 189 9.81 11.63 2.28
CA LYS A 189 11.16 11.97 2.78
C LYS A 189 11.11 12.50 4.21
N GLN A 190 10.19 13.41 4.51
CA GLN A 190 9.98 13.88 5.88
C GLN A 190 9.46 12.75 6.78
N ALA A 191 8.60 11.87 6.26
CA ALA A 191 8.11 10.71 7.00
C ALA A 191 9.26 9.83 7.51
N VAL A 192 10.24 9.52 6.65
CA VAL A 192 11.44 8.75 7.06
C VAL A 192 12.20 9.47 8.18
N GLN A 193 12.41 10.77 8.07
CA GLN A 193 13.09 11.55 9.11
C GLN A 193 12.33 11.52 10.45
N GLU A 194 11.01 11.62 10.40
CA GLU A 194 10.19 11.53 11.61
C GLU A 194 10.23 10.13 12.23
N MET A 195 10.19 9.07 11.43
CA MET A 195 10.35 7.70 11.92
C MET A 195 11.67 7.50 12.68
N LEU A 196 12.77 8.05 12.15
CA LEU A 196 14.10 7.97 12.81
C LEU A 196 14.10 8.72 14.13
N ARG A 197 13.52 9.95 14.18
CA ARG A 197 13.46 10.78 15.40
C ARG A 197 12.56 10.18 16.47
N ARG A 198 11.46 9.54 16.06
CA ARG A 198 10.46 8.94 16.96
C ARG A 198 10.84 7.56 17.47
N ASN A 199 12.00 7.05 17.07
CA ASN A 199 12.47 5.70 17.41
C ASN A 199 11.47 4.61 16.98
N THR A 200 10.84 4.76 15.81
CA THR A 200 9.91 3.80 15.22
C THR A 200 10.58 2.43 15.05
N ASP A 201 9.91 1.36 15.45
CA ASP A 201 10.40 -0.01 15.25
C ASP A 201 9.92 -0.59 13.91
N ILE A 202 8.68 -0.29 13.54
CA ILE A 202 8.06 -0.72 12.29
C ILE A 202 7.49 0.50 11.57
N GLY A 203 8.06 0.85 10.43
CA GLY A 203 7.62 1.93 9.56
C GLY A 203 6.91 1.41 8.31
N LEU A 204 5.76 1.98 7.95
CA LEU A 204 5.09 1.75 6.67
C LEU A 204 5.06 3.05 5.87
N LEU A 205 5.70 3.04 4.70
CA LEU A 205 5.53 4.06 3.67
C LEU A 205 4.47 3.59 2.68
N GLY A 206 3.43 4.37 2.51
CA GLY A 206 2.27 3.99 1.70
C GLY A 206 2.65 3.57 0.30
N GLU A 207 3.46 4.35 -0.41
CA GLU A 207 3.92 4.02 -1.76
C GLU A 207 5.20 4.77 -2.12
N ILE A 208 6.10 4.12 -2.86
CA ILE A 208 7.29 4.72 -3.47
C ILE A 208 6.99 5.01 -4.95
N ARG A 209 7.00 6.30 -5.32
CA ARG A 209 6.68 6.79 -6.67
C ARG A 209 7.81 7.62 -7.29
N THR A 210 8.62 8.27 -6.46
CA THR A 210 9.62 9.26 -6.89
C THR A 210 11.04 8.85 -6.48
N PRO A 211 12.06 9.39 -7.17
CA PRO A 211 13.46 9.20 -6.78
C PRO A 211 13.74 9.56 -5.32
N GLU A 212 13.18 10.67 -4.84
CA GLU A 212 13.38 11.14 -3.47
C GLU A 212 12.81 10.16 -2.43
N GLU A 213 11.70 9.51 -2.75
CA GLU A 213 11.08 8.48 -1.90
C GLU A 213 11.91 7.19 -1.89
N ALA A 214 12.45 6.79 -3.05
CA ALA A 214 13.34 5.64 -3.17
C ALA A 214 14.65 5.87 -2.40
N GLU A 215 15.29 7.05 -2.55
CA GLU A 215 16.47 7.42 -1.76
C GLU A 215 16.17 7.45 -0.26
N GLY A 216 15.03 8.02 0.14
CA GLY A 216 14.58 8.05 1.53
C GLY A 216 14.37 6.65 2.11
N MET A 217 13.83 5.72 1.32
CA MET A 217 13.71 4.31 1.72
C MET A 217 15.08 3.68 1.93
N VAL A 218 16.05 3.87 1.01
CA VAL A 218 17.41 3.35 1.16
C VAL A 218 18.10 3.94 2.40
N GLU A 219 17.90 5.23 2.69
CA GLU A 219 18.40 5.87 3.91
C GLU A 219 17.81 5.21 5.17
N ALA A 220 16.51 4.93 5.17
CA ALA A 220 15.85 4.21 6.27
C ALA A 220 16.38 2.79 6.46
N LEU A 221 16.72 2.08 5.38
CA LEU A 221 17.31 0.73 5.44
C LEU A 221 18.68 0.70 6.10
N LYS A 222 19.46 1.79 6.02
CA LYS A 222 20.74 1.94 6.73
C LYS A 222 20.54 2.08 8.23
N ALA A 223 19.44 2.69 8.67
CA ALA A 223 19.16 2.90 10.06
C ALA A 223 19.00 1.54 10.75
N THR A 224 19.97 1.18 11.56
CA THR A 224 20.00 -0.11 12.26
C THR A 224 18.82 -0.26 13.23
N GLY A 225 18.21 -1.44 13.22
CA GLY A 225 17.13 -1.77 14.16
C GLY A 225 15.74 -1.36 13.73
N LYS A 226 15.55 -0.87 12.50
CA LYS A 226 14.25 -0.48 11.97
C LYS A 226 13.77 -1.46 10.90
N LEU A 227 12.49 -1.83 10.97
CA LEU A 227 11.81 -2.54 9.90
C LEU A 227 11.03 -1.52 9.07
N MET A 228 11.32 -1.47 7.79
CA MET A 228 10.64 -0.58 6.86
C MET A 228 9.81 -1.39 5.86
N MET A 229 8.56 -1.02 5.70
CA MET A 229 7.67 -1.58 4.68
C MET A 229 7.32 -0.49 3.69
N ALA A 230 7.22 -0.83 2.42
CA ALA A 230 6.77 0.09 1.39
C ALA A 230 6.00 -0.64 0.30
N THR A 231 5.11 0.07 -0.42
CA THR A 231 4.47 -0.48 -1.60
C THR A 231 4.99 0.16 -2.89
N LEU A 232 4.90 -0.59 -3.98
CA LEU A 232 5.18 -0.11 -5.34
C LEU A 232 4.16 -0.71 -6.32
N HIS A 233 4.09 -0.11 -7.51
CA HIS A 233 3.30 -0.62 -8.63
C HIS A 233 4.22 -1.29 -9.66
N THR A 234 4.53 -2.56 -9.42
CA THR A 234 5.28 -3.45 -10.32
C THR A 234 4.69 -4.84 -10.26
N ASP A 235 4.78 -5.59 -11.34
CA ASP A 235 4.07 -6.87 -11.49
C ASP A 235 4.88 -8.09 -11.07
N THR A 236 6.23 -8.00 -11.03
CA THR A 236 7.11 -9.09 -10.60
C THR A 236 8.19 -8.58 -9.64
N VAL A 237 8.83 -9.51 -8.95
CA VAL A 237 9.94 -9.20 -8.04
C VAL A 237 11.12 -8.59 -8.78
N GLY A 238 11.47 -9.11 -9.96
CA GLY A 238 12.55 -8.55 -10.78
C GLY A 238 12.26 -7.13 -11.26
N MET A 239 11.03 -6.87 -11.74
CA MET A 239 10.57 -5.53 -12.11
C MET A 239 10.61 -4.56 -10.92
N THR A 240 10.35 -5.04 -9.69
CA THR A 240 10.44 -4.20 -8.49
C THR A 240 11.85 -3.68 -8.28
N ILE A 241 12.84 -4.54 -8.35
CA ILE A 241 14.25 -4.15 -8.21
C ILE A 241 14.68 -3.23 -9.37
N SER A 242 14.30 -3.56 -10.62
CA SER A 242 14.57 -2.69 -11.77
C SER A 242 14.03 -1.28 -11.54
N ARG A 243 12.76 -1.18 -11.13
CA ARG A 243 12.09 0.10 -10.90
C ARG A 243 12.74 0.93 -9.81
N ILE A 244 13.14 0.30 -8.69
CA ILE A 244 13.85 1.02 -7.61
C ILE A 244 15.23 1.48 -8.10
N ILE A 245 15.97 0.64 -8.81
CA ILE A 245 17.28 0.98 -9.39
C ILE A 245 17.16 2.17 -10.36
N GLU A 246 16.13 2.18 -11.21
CA GLU A 246 15.85 3.32 -12.11
C GLU A 246 15.62 4.63 -11.34
N MET A 247 14.82 4.57 -10.27
CA MET A 247 14.56 5.74 -9.41
C MET A 247 15.81 6.22 -8.66
N LEU A 248 16.73 5.31 -8.35
CA LEU A 248 18.01 5.63 -7.69
C LEU A 248 19.11 6.09 -8.66
N TYR A 249 18.79 6.27 -9.97
CA TYR A 249 19.76 6.68 -10.96
C TYR A 249 20.52 7.94 -10.54
N SER A 250 21.82 7.93 -10.76
CA SER A 250 22.72 9.04 -10.46
C SER A 250 23.82 9.09 -11.53
N ASP A 251 24.15 10.29 -11.99
CA ASP A 251 25.27 10.53 -12.91
C ASP A 251 26.63 10.21 -12.25
N ASN A 252 26.65 10.04 -10.94
CA ASN A 252 27.84 9.60 -10.22
C ASN A 252 27.80 8.07 -10.02
N PRO A 253 28.65 7.29 -10.75
CA PRO A 253 28.61 5.83 -10.68
C PRO A 253 28.94 5.27 -9.28
N ALA A 254 29.79 5.94 -8.52
CA ALA A 254 30.13 5.50 -7.16
C ALA A 254 28.93 5.67 -6.22
N ARG A 255 28.18 6.77 -6.32
CA ARG A 255 26.93 6.98 -5.58
C ARG A 255 25.89 5.93 -5.95
N MET A 256 25.69 5.72 -7.26
CA MET A 256 24.75 4.71 -7.77
C MET A 256 25.06 3.33 -7.20
N LYS A 257 26.33 2.90 -7.27
CA LYS A 257 26.77 1.62 -6.73
C LYS A 257 26.55 1.51 -5.23
N SER A 258 26.79 2.59 -4.47
CA SER A 258 26.51 2.63 -3.03
C SER A 258 25.04 2.44 -2.73
N LEU A 259 24.15 3.21 -3.39
CA LEU A 259 22.70 3.16 -3.17
C LEU A 259 22.12 1.77 -3.50
N VAL A 260 22.54 1.18 -4.62
CA VAL A 260 22.07 -0.17 -5.01
C VAL A 260 22.60 -1.24 -4.06
N SER A 261 23.87 -1.14 -3.64
CA SER A 261 24.45 -2.05 -2.62
C SER A 261 23.67 -1.97 -1.31
N GLU A 262 23.30 -0.78 -0.86
CA GLU A 262 22.51 -0.56 0.35
C GLU A 262 21.08 -1.09 0.21
N LEU A 263 20.44 -0.89 -0.94
CA LEU A 263 19.15 -1.48 -1.26
C LEU A 263 19.18 -3.01 -1.13
N ILE A 264 20.11 -3.66 -1.82
CA ILE A 264 20.23 -5.13 -1.82
C ILE A 264 20.52 -5.66 -0.41
N ASN A 265 21.49 -5.05 0.29
CA ASN A 265 21.86 -5.47 1.63
C ASN A 265 20.76 -5.19 2.67
N GLY A 266 20.02 -4.10 2.50
CA GLY A 266 18.93 -3.70 3.39
C GLY A 266 17.63 -4.46 3.15
N THR A 267 17.38 -4.99 1.95
CA THR A 267 16.14 -5.70 1.63
C THR A 267 16.08 -7.07 2.32
N ASN A 268 14.93 -7.39 2.93
CA ASN A 268 14.65 -8.70 3.51
C ASN A 268 13.79 -9.56 2.61
N MET A 269 12.77 -8.94 1.98
CA MET A 269 11.78 -9.66 1.17
C MET A 269 11.10 -8.71 0.19
N ILE A 270 10.79 -9.23 -0.98
CA ILE A 270 9.86 -8.62 -1.92
C ILE A 270 8.71 -9.59 -2.14
N VAL A 271 7.49 -9.08 -2.09
CA VAL A 271 6.25 -9.80 -2.39
C VAL A 271 5.56 -9.08 -3.53
N SER A 272 5.43 -9.71 -4.66
CA SER A 272 4.56 -9.23 -5.73
C SER A 272 3.23 -9.96 -5.67
N GLN A 273 2.10 -9.25 -5.76
CA GLN A 273 0.77 -9.80 -5.55
C GLN A 273 -0.20 -9.38 -6.65
N LYS A 274 -0.97 -10.36 -7.12
CA LYS A 274 -2.17 -10.14 -7.94
C LYS A 274 -3.37 -10.90 -7.38
N LEU A 275 -4.58 -10.45 -7.75
CA LEU A 275 -5.82 -11.12 -7.40
C LEU A 275 -6.43 -11.72 -8.65
N LEU A 276 -6.73 -13.03 -8.60
CA LEU A 276 -7.41 -13.77 -9.65
C LEU A 276 -8.86 -14.06 -9.27
N ALA A 277 -9.74 -14.06 -10.27
CA ALA A 277 -11.12 -14.49 -10.10
C ALA A 277 -11.18 -16.00 -9.87
N THR A 278 -11.92 -16.42 -8.85
CA THR A 278 -12.14 -17.84 -8.55
C THR A 278 -13.40 -18.36 -9.19
N VAL A 279 -13.52 -19.68 -9.32
CA VAL A 279 -14.70 -20.35 -9.90
C VAL A 279 -15.99 -20.05 -9.13
N ASP A 280 -15.90 -19.77 -7.84
CA ASP A 280 -17.02 -19.35 -6.97
C ASP A 280 -17.28 -17.83 -7.00
N ARG A 281 -16.75 -17.11 -7.98
CA ARG A 281 -16.90 -15.67 -8.19
C ARG A 281 -16.33 -14.77 -7.09
N LYS A 282 -15.38 -15.29 -6.32
CA LYS A 282 -14.57 -14.50 -5.39
C LYS A 282 -13.23 -14.14 -6.01
N ARG A 283 -12.29 -13.70 -5.19
CA ARG A 283 -10.91 -13.44 -5.61
C ARG A 283 -9.94 -14.16 -4.68
N THR A 284 -8.86 -14.69 -5.25
CA THR A 284 -7.75 -15.29 -4.51
C THR A 284 -6.44 -14.59 -4.85
N ALA A 285 -5.54 -14.49 -3.87
CA ALA A 285 -4.24 -13.87 -4.10
C ALA A 285 -3.26 -14.89 -4.70
N VAL A 286 -2.50 -14.41 -5.69
CA VAL A 286 -1.28 -15.06 -6.19
C VAL A 286 -0.11 -14.21 -5.76
N ASN A 287 0.90 -14.84 -5.16
CA ASN A 287 2.07 -14.16 -4.63
C ASN A 287 3.35 -14.75 -5.20
N GLU A 288 4.19 -13.90 -5.79
CA GLU A 288 5.59 -14.15 -6.09
C GLU A 288 6.42 -13.59 -4.94
N VAL A 289 7.27 -14.40 -4.31
CA VAL A 289 7.96 -14.02 -3.08
C VAL A 289 9.44 -14.34 -3.18
N LEU A 290 10.28 -13.32 -3.02
CA LEU A 290 11.73 -13.50 -2.90
C LEU A 290 12.21 -13.06 -1.53
N VAL A 291 12.79 -13.99 -0.78
CA VAL A 291 13.46 -13.71 0.50
C VAL A 291 14.95 -13.48 0.24
N PHE A 292 15.45 -12.32 0.65
CA PHE A 292 16.85 -11.93 0.50
C PHE A 292 17.69 -12.55 1.60
N THR A 293 18.16 -13.77 1.35
CA THR A 293 19.12 -14.46 2.22
C THR A 293 20.51 -13.84 2.11
N ASN A 294 21.38 -14.08 3.11
CA ASN A 294 22.76 -13.61 3.04
C ASN A 294 23.53 -14.17 1.84
N GLU A 295 23.21 -15.40 1.42
CA GLU A 295 23.78 -16.02 0.22
C GLU A 295 23.35 -15.28 -1.04
N LEU A 296 22.04 -15.01 -1.18
CA LEU A 296 21.51 -14.24 -2.31
C LEU A 296 22.14 -12.84 -2.38
N LYS A 297 22.18 -12.12 -1.24
CA LYS A 297 22.81 -10.80 -1.18
C LYS A 297 24.27 -10.82 -1.64
N LYS A 298 25.06 -11.82 -1.21
CA LYS A 298 26.44 -12.01 -1.65
C LYS A 298 26.55 -12.32 -3.15
N LYS A 299 25.58 -13.07 -3.70
CA LYS A 299 25.54 -13.37 -5.14
C LYS A 299 25.26 -12.09 -5.93
N LEU A 300 24.21 -11.34 -5.56
CA LEU A 300 23.82 -10.12 -6.25
C LEU A 300 24.87 -9.01 -6.14
N SER A 301 25.58 -8.89 -5.01
CA SER A 301 26.62 -7.87 -4.81
C SER A 301 27.87 -8.03 -5.70
N LYS A 302 28.01 -9.16 -6.40
CA LYS A 302 29.10 -9.43 -7.35
C LYS A 302 28.75 -9.08 -8.79
N LEU A 303 27.47 -8.80 -9.07
CA LEU A 303 26.96 -8.47 -10.39
C LEU A 303 27.10 -6.98 -10.68
N GLU A 304 27.16 -6.64 -11.95
CA GLU A 304 26.92 -5.26 -12.37
C GLU A 304 25.45 -4.88 -12.15
N ILE A 305 25.20 -3.61 -11.92
CA ILE A 305 23.87 -3.10 -11.52
C ILE A 305 22.77 -3.54 -12.49
N TYR A 306 23.04 -3.48 -13.80
CA TYR A 306 22.09 -3.83 -14.86
C TYR A 306 21.79 -5.34 -14.95
N GLU A 307 22.68 -6.19 -14.40
CA GLU A 307 22.48 -7.65 -14.37
C GLU A 307 21.57 -8.12 -13.23
N ILE A 308 21.41 -7.30 -12.18
CA ILE A 308 20.70 -7.69 -10.95
C ILE A 308 19.23 -8.07 -11.22
N PRO A 309 18.43 -7.28 -11.98
CA PRO A 309 17.03 -7.65 -12.25
C PRO A 309 16.89 -8.96 -13.02
N GLU A 310 17.74 -9.18 -14.04
CA GLU A 310 17.74 -10.41 -14.83
C GLU A 310 18.15 -11.63 -13.99
N ALA A 311 19.17 -11.48 -13.15
CA ALA A 311 19.58 -12.54 -12.23
C ALA A 311 18.47 -12.92 -11.24
N ILE A 312 17.67 -11.95 -10.77
CA ILE A 312 16.51 -12.20 -9.92
C ILE A 312 15.42 -12.94 -10.69
N ASN A 313 15.07 -12.50 -11.90
CA ASN A 313 14.09 -13.19 -12.75
C ASN A 313 14.50 -14.65 -12.98
N LYS A 314 15.76 -14.88 -13.32
CA LYS A 314 16.29 -16.23 -13.49
C LYS A 314 16.16 -17.09 -12.22
N ILE A 315 16.44 -16.52 -11.05
CA ILE A 315 16.25 -17.23 -9.77
C ILE A 315 14.79 -17.62 -9.57
N MET A 316 13.85 -16.73 -9.87
CA MET A 316 12.42 -17.00 -9.71
C MET A 316 11.96 -18.11 -10.68
N ILE A 317 12.43 -18.10 -11.92
CA ILE A 317 12.15 -19.14 -12.92
C ILE A 317 12.74 -20.49 -12.49
N ASP A 318 14.03 -20.50 -12.13
CA ASP A 318 14.75 -21.72 -11.76
C ASP A 318 14.16 -22.37 -10.49
N SER A 319 13.57 -21.57 -9.58
CA SER A 319 12.93 -22.09 -8.37
C SER A 319 11.47 -22.55 -8.57
N GLY A 320 10.84 -22.23 -9.70
CA GLY A 320 9.41 -22.48 -9.92
C GLY A 320 8.51 -21.65 -8.99
N ASP A 321 8.93 -20.43 -8.67
CA ASP A 321 8.24 -19.53 -7.73
C ASP A 321 7.67 -18.29 -8.42
N THR A 322 7.60 -18.28 -9.76
CA THR A 322 7.02 -17.18 -10.52
C THR A 322 5.52 -17.02 -10.27
N MET A 323 4.96 -15.86 -10.62
CA MET A 323 3.52 -15.62 -10.58
C MET A 323 2.74 -16.70 -11.36
N VAL A 324 3.26 -17.08 -12.53
CA VAL A 324 2.62 -18.09 -13.40
C VAL A 324 2.64 -19.46 -12.74
N ASP A 325 3.77 -19.86 -12.13
CA ASP A 325 3.87 -21.14 -11.40
C ASP A 325 2.85 -21.19 -10.26
N LYS A 326 2.72 -20.09 -9.50
CA LYS A 326 1.74 -20.01 -8.40
C LYS A 326 0.29 -20.03 -8.90
N ALA A 327 0.00 -19.39 -10.03
CA ALA A 327 -1.32 -19.46 -10.65
C ALA A 327 -1.65 -20.87 -11.16
N LYS A 328 -0.65 -21.58 -11.68
CA LYS A 328 -0.80 -22.98 -12.11
C LYS A 328 -1.24 -23.90 -10.97
N VAL A 329 -0.68 -23.72 -9.77
CA VAL A 329 -1.13 -24.46 -8.58
C VAL A 329 -2.61 -24.17 -8.27
N LEU A 330 -3.07 -22.93 -8.42
CA LEU A 330 -4.49 -22.61 -8.20
C LEU A 330 -5.40 -23.21 -9.26
N LEU A 331 -4.93 -23.36 -10.49
CA LEU A 331 -5.64 -24.07 -11.55
C LEU A 331 -5.74 -25.57 -11.22
N GLU A 332 -4.62 -26.22 -10.87
CA GLU A 332 -4.56 -27.63 -10.49
C GLU A 332 -5.44 -27.94 -9.26
N ASP A 333 -5.52 -27.00 -8.30
CA ASP A 333 -6.45 -27.06 -7.15
C ASP A 333 -7.92 -26.82 -7.54
N GLY A 334 -8.24 -26.50 -8.79
CA GLY A 334 -9.59 -26.16 -9.24
C GLY A 334 -10.14 -24.85 -8.69
N LYS A 335 -9.29 -23.98 -8.16
CA LYS A 335 -9.69 -22.68 -7.58
C LYS A 335 -9.97 -21.62 -8.64
N ILE A 336 -9.24 -21.67 -9.77
CA ILE A 336 -9.43 -20.79 -10.93
C ILE A 336 -9.75 -21.61 -12.17
N SER A 337 -10.38 -21.00 -13.16
CA SER A 337 -10.66 -21.66 -14.44
C SER A 337 -9.45 -21.62 -15.37
N GLN A 338 -9.44 -22.49 -16.39
CA GLN A 338 -8.41 -22.49 -17.44
C GLN A 338 -8.34 -21.13 -18.14
N THR A 339 -9.49 -20.52 -18.47
CA THR A 339 -9.54 -19.19 -19.11
C THR A 339 -8.85 -18.12 -18.26
N VAL A 340 -9.11 -18.09 -16.95
CA VAL A 340 -8.47 -17.14 -16.04
C VAL A 340 -6.97 -17.35 -15.98
N PHE A 341 -6.52 -18.62 -16.00
CA PHE A 341 -5.10 -18.95 -16.03
C PHE A 341 -4.43 -18.50 -17.33
N ASP A 342 -5.04 -18.80 -18.48
CA ASP A 342 -4.47 -18.48 -19.80
C ASP A 342 -4.32 -16.95 -19.98
N GLU A 343 -5.38 -16.18 -19.71
CA GLU A 343 -5.33 -14.71 -19.74
C GLU A 343 -4.28 -14.15 -18.79
N PHE A 344 -4.14 -14.75 -17.62
CA PHE A 344 -3.15 -14.33 -16.64
C PHE A 344 -1.73 -14.65 -17.11
N ALA A 345 -1.48 -15.86 -17.59
CA ALA A 345 -0.15 -16.30 -18.04
C ALA A 345 0.35 -15.49 -19.24
N GLU A 346 -0.54 -15.12 -20.19
CA GLU A 346 -0.21 -14.25 -21.32
C GLU A 346 0.23 -12.85 -20.91
N SER A 347 -0.18 -12.39 -19.72
CA SER A 347 0.19 -11.05 -19.21
C SER A 347 1.61 -10.98 -18.63
N PHE A 348 2.30 -12.13 -18.50
CA PHE A 348 3.65 -12.19 -17.94
C PHE A 348 4.67 -12.68 -18.99
N SER A 349 5.73 -11.91 -19.13
CA SER A 349 6.99 -12.31 -19.78
C SER A 349 8.12 -12.14 -18.77
N TYR A 350 8.81 -13.22 -18.48
CA TYR A 350 9.99 -13.23 -17.59
C TYR A 350 11.28 -13.14 -18.39
#